data_a546b13534c6db84163ae8efa546240a
#
_entry.id   a546b13534c6db84163ae8efa546240a
#
_cell.length_a   1.000
_cell.length_b   1.000
_cell.length_c   1.000
_cell.angle_alpha   90.00
_cell.angle_beta   90.00
_cell.angle_gamma   90.00
#
_symmetry.space_group_name_H-M   'P 1'
#
loop_
_entity.id
_entity.type
_entity.pdbx_description
1 polymer ?
#
loop_
_entity_poly.entity_id
_entity_poly.type
_entity_poly.pdbx_seq_one_letter_code
_entity_poly.pdbx_strand_id
1 'polypeptide(L)'
;MKDFLHVIRSSQLFSGISENELAIMLSCLDTKKESFPKDAFLLRAGDTAESIGLVLSGSVLIIQEDIWGNRNILLKAGPGQSFAAAYACAPGSVLNVSVVAETAVTVLYLNIKRVLHVCSSACAHHSHIIRNLLGELAEKNLRFSEKLTHMGQRTTRAKLMSYFSAEAQRLGKYEFDIPFSRQQLADYLAVERSGLSLELGKMRDEGLLDFHKNHFVLKV
;
A
#
# COMPACT_ATOMS: atom_id res chain seq x y z
N MET A 1 21.84 5.52 -3.78
CA MET A 1 21.39 4.12 -3.94
C MET A 1 21.87 3.22 -2.82
N LYS A 2 23.13 3.28 -2.40
CA LYS A 2 23.69 2.42 -1.32
C LYS A 2 22.89 2.50 -0.02
N ASP A 3 22.41 3.68 0.36
CA ASP A 3 21.66 3.89 1.62
C ASP A 3 20.30 3.19 1.68
N PHE A 4 19.75 2.77 0.54
CA PHE A 4 18.43 2.13 0.44
C PHE A 4 18.47 0.65 0.01
N LEU A 5 19.66 0.07 -0.14
CA LEU A 5 19.80 -1.32 -0.56
C LEU A 5 19.10 -2.29 0.39
N HIS A 6 19.14 -2.01 1.69
CA HIS A 6 18.45 -2.84 2.68
C HIS A 6 16.93 -2.81 2.50
N VAL A 7 16.32 -1.65 2.16
CA VAL A 7 14.88 -1.52 1.91
C VAL A 7 14.50 -2.25 0.62
N ILE A 8 15.31 -2.11 -0.44
CA ILE A 8 15.06 -2.77 -1.72
C ILE A 8 15.10 -4.30 -1.52
N ARG A 9 16.09 -4.82 -0.79
CA ARG A 9 16.23 -6.26 -0.50
C ARG A 9 15.10 -6.81 0.37
N SER A 10 14.61 -6.03 1.33
CA SER A 10 13.49 -6.45 2.18
C SER A 10 12.12 -6.37 1.50
N SER A 11 12.06 -5.75 0.30
CA SER A 11 10.80 -5.66 -0.44
C SER A 11 10.42 -7.03 -1.04
N GLN A 12 9.12 -7.29 -1.11
CA GLN A 12 8.60 -8.51 -1.73
C GLN A 12 9.04 -8.64 -3.19
N LEU A 13 9.10 -7.51 -3.92
CA LEU A 13 9.46 -7.47 -5.33
C LEU A 13 10.88 -8.02 -5.60
N PHE A 14 11.82 -7.82 -4.68
CA PHE A 14 13.20 -8.28 -4.79
C PHE A 14 13.53 -9.45 -3.85
N SER A 15 12.53 -10.11 -3.29
CA SER A 15 12.70 -11.27 -2.43
C SER A 15 13.45 -12.41 -3.16
N GLY A 16 14.40 -13.05 -2.49
CA GLY A 16 15.17 -14.16 -3.03
C GLY A 16 16.29 -13.76 -4.01
N ILE A 17 16.56 -12.45 -4.19
CA ILE A 17 17.61 -11.94 -5.07
C ILE A 17 18.83 -11.57 -4.23
N SER A 18 20.00 -12.07 -4.62
CA SER A 18 21.26 -11.78 -3.92
C SER A 18 21.73 -10.32 -4.17
N GLU A 19 22.62 -9.80 -3.31
CA GLU A 19 23.08 -8.41 -3.41
C GLU A 19 23.83 -8.12 -4.72
N ASN A 20 24.64 -9.06 -5.18
CA ASN A 20 25.35 -8.93 -6.44
C ASN A 20 24.40 -8.90 -7.64
N GLU A 21 23.40 -9.76 -7.62
CA GLU A 21 22.36 -9.82 -8.65
C GLU A 21 21.50 -8.55 -8.66
N LEU A 22 21.16 -8.03 -7.47
CA LEU A 22 20.38 -6.82 -7.33
C LEU A 22 21.04 -5.61 -8.01
N ALA A 23 22.35 -5.43 -7.84
CA ALA A 23 23.08 -4.34 -8.48
C ALA A 23 22.98 -4.40 -10.01
N ILE A 24 23.12 -5.60 -10.58
CA ILE A 24 22.99 -5.85 -12.02
C ILE A 24 21.55 -5.59 -12.47
N MET A 25 20.56 -6.10 -11.73
CA MET A 25 19.15 -5.93 -12.06
C MET A 25 18.70 -4.47 -12.05
N LEU A 26 19.09 -3.70 -11.03
CA LEU A 26 18.71 -2.29 -10.93
C LEU A 26 19.23 -1.48 -12.14
N SER A 27 20.38 -1.86 -12.70
CA SER A 27 20.90 -1.29 -13.94
C SER A 27 20.08 -1.70 -15.16
N CYS A 28 19.66 -2.99 -15.24
CA CYS A 28 18.85 -3.50 -16.36
C CYS A 28 17.41 -2.98 -16.37
N LEU A 29 16.85 -2.69 -15.19
CA LEU A 29 15.45 -2.28 -15.04
C LEU A 29 15.21 -0.79 -15.30
N ASP A 30 16.22 -0.04 -15.73
CA ASP A 30 16.13 1.40 -15.99
C ASP A 30 15.47 2.13 -14.81
N THR A 31 16.07 1.96 -13.63
CA THR A 31 15.51 2.48 -12.39
C THR A 31 15.81 3.97 -12.22
N LYS A 32 14.79 4.72 -11.79
CA LYS A 32 14.89 6.15 -11.51
C LYS A 32 14.50 6.44 -10.06
N LYS A 33 15.36 7.12 -9.31
CA LYS A 33 15.07 7.55 -7.94
C LYS A 33 14.58 9.00 -7.95
N GLU A 34 13.44 9.23 -7.30
CA GLU A 34 12.84 10.55 -7.13
C GLU A 34 12.43 10.79 -5.68
N SER A 35 12.43 12.06 -5.25
CA SER A 35 11.99 12.46 -3.92
C SER A 35 10.91 13.51 -4.03
N PHE A 36 9.91 13.42 -3.16
CA PHE A 36 8.75 14.28 -3.14
C PHE A 36 8.54 14.83 -1.73
N PRO A 37 8.18 16.12 -1.59
CA PRO A 37 7.75 16.66 -0.31
C PRO A 37 6.41 16.05 0.11
N LYS A 38 6.07 16.21 1.38
CA LYS A 38 4.75 15.87 1.91
C LYS A 38 3.64 16.55 1.07
N ASP A 39 2.52 15.87 0.90
CA ASP A 39 1.31 16.30 0.18
C ASP A 39 1.50 16.47 -1.34
N ALA A 40 2.68 16.15 -1.89
CA ALA A 40 2.91 16.12 -3.34
C ALA A 40 2.18 14.92 -3.98
N PHE A 41 1.65 15.14 -5.18
CA PHE A 41 1.14 14.06 -6.02
C PHE A 41 2.29 13.41 -6.78
N LEU A 42 2.42 12.11 -6.64
CA LEU A 42 3.35 11.28 -7.41
C LEU A 42 2.72 10.83 -8.72
N LEU A 43 1.43 10.50 -8.66
CA LEU A 43 0.59 10.13 -9.80
C LEU A 43 -0.80 10.73 -9.59
N ARG A 44 -1.47 11.12 -10.66
CA ARG A 44 -2.83 11.68 -10.61
C ARG A 44 -3.83 10.77 -11.31
N ALA A 45 -5.05 10.75 -10.80
CA ALA A 45 -6.16 10.17 -11.54
C ALA A 45 -6.28 10.86 -12.92
N GLY A 46 -6.48 10.07 -13.97
CA GLY A 46 -6.45 10.52 -15.35
C GLY A 46 -5.11 10.28 -16.07
N ASP A 47 -4.01 10.11 -15.35
CA ASP A 47 -2.71 9.77 -15.94
C ASP A 47 -2.63 8.27 -16.31
N THR A 48 -1.58 7.88 -17.01
CA THR A 48 -1.18 6.48 -17.24
C THR A 48 0.09 6.18 -16.44
N ALA A 49 0.27 4.93 -16.02
CA ALA A 49 1.47 4.50 -15.32
C ALA A 49 2.28 3.52 -16.19
N GLU A 50 3.53 3.87 -16.50
CA GLU A 50 4.48 2.99 -17.20
C GLU A 50 5.54 2.39 -16.26
N SER A 51 5.51 2.77 -15.00
CA SER A 51 6.49 2.32 -13.99
C SER A 51 5.83 1.91 -12.70
N ILE A 52 6.42 0.94 -12.04
CA ILE A 52 6.10 0.55 -10.67
C ILE A 52 6.89 1.47 -9.75
N GLY A 53 6.24 2.07 -8.76
CA GLY A 53 6.91 2.83 -7.71
C GLY A 53 7.18 1.93 -6.50
N LEU A 54 8.43 1.87 -6.02
CA LEU A 54 8.83 1.23 -4.77
C LEU A 54 9.21 2.31 -3.77
N VAL A 55 8.53 2.36 -2.63
CA VAL A 55 8.84 3.32 -1.57
C VAL A 55 10.16 2.94 -0.89
N LEU A 56 11.12 3.86 -0.87
CA LEU A 56 12.42 3.70 -0.22
C LEU A 56 12.43 4.31 1.18
N SER A 57 11.78 5.45 1.36
CA SER A 57 11.59 6.11 2.67
C SER A 57 10.30 6.91 2.66
N GLY A 58 9.75 7.19 3.83
CA GLY A 58 8.46 7.88 3.95
C GLY A 58 7.28 6.96 3.64
N SER A 59 6.14 7.54 3.28
CA SER A 59 4.92 6.80 2.96
C SER A 59 4.06 7.53 1.94
N VAL A 60 3.28 6.77 1.17
CA VAL A 60 2.30 7.27 0.22
C VAL A 60 0.92 6.72 0.52
N LEU A 61 -0.11 7.49 0.18
CA LEU A 61 -1.51 7.08 0.17
C LEU A 61 -1.97 6.91 -1.27
N ILE A 62 -2.62 5.79 -1.55
CA ILE A 62 -3.35 5.56 -2.79
C ILE A 62 -4.79 5.95 -2.49
N ILE A 63 -5.26 7.03 -3.12
CA ILE A 63 -6.54 7.64 -2.83
C ILE A 63 -7.42 7.69 -4.07
N GLN A 64 -8.71 7.69 -3.82
CA GLN A 64 -9.73 8.03 -4.80
C GLN A 64 -10.51 9.23 -4.27
N GLU A 65 -10.65 10.27 -5.08
CA GLU A 65 -11.43 11.46 -4.75
C GLU A 65 -12.56 11.60 -5.77
N ASP A 66 -13.74 11.95 -5.28
CA ASP A 66 -14.86 12.28 -6.14
C ASP A 66 -14.90 13.79 -6.46
N ILE A 67 -15.82 14.18 -7.32
CA ILE A 67 -16.00 15.60 -7.74
C ILE A 67 -16.44 16.51 -6.59
N TRP A 68 -16.91 15.98 -5.47
CA TRP A 68 -17.33 16.73 -4.28
C TRP A 68 -16.20 16.80 -3.24
N GLY A 69 -15.02 16.22 -3.52
CA GLY A 69 -13.88 16.23 -2.61
C GLY A 69 -13.92 15.15 -1.52
N ASN A 70 -14.85 14.19 -1.59
CA ASN A 70 -14.83 13.06 -0.69
C ASN A 70 -13.64 12.16 -1.03
N ARG A 71 -12.83 11.88 -0.02
CA ARG A 71 -11.63 11.08 -0.16
C ARG A 71 -11.85 9.67 0.40
N ASN A 72 -11.47 8.67 -0.40
CA ASN A 72 -11.38 7.29 0.04
C ASN A 72 -9.93 6.82 -0.07
N ILE A 73 -9.33 6.36 1.03
CA ILE A 73 -8.01 5.74 1.03
C ILE A 73 -8.15 4.28 0.64
N LEU A 74 -7.57 3.89 -0.50
CA LEU A 74 -7.60 2.52 -0.96
C LEU A 74 -6.51 1.69 -0.30
N LEU A 75 -5.28 2.22 -0.27
CA LEU A 75 -4.10 1.58 0.33
C LEU A 75 -3.16 2.65 0.87
N LYS A 76 -2.30 2.23 1.79
CA LYS A 76 -1.11 2.96 2.22
C LYS A 76 0.12 2.11 1.90
N ALA A 77 1.17 2.73 1.39
CA ALA A 77 2.44 2.06 1.13
C ALA A 77 3.59 2.78 1.85
N GLY A 78 4.35 2.02 2.63
CA GLY A 78 5.56 2.44 3.33
C GLY A 78 6.82 1.82 2.72
N PRO A 79 7.99 1.96 3.37
CA PRO A 79 9.26 1.46 2.86
C PRO A 79 9.21 -0.03 2.50
N GLY A 80 9.74 -0.39 1.34
CA GLY A 80 9.74 -1.75 0.79
C GLY A 80 8.43 -2.17 0.11
N GLN A 81 7.39 -1.34 0.13
CA GLN A 81 6.11 -1.62 -0.53
C GLN A 81 6.01 -0.88 -1.87
N SER A 82 5.38 -1.51 -2.86
CA SER A 82 5.19 -0.92 -4.18
C SER A 82 3.81 -0.30 -4.36
N PHE A 83 3.68 0.57 -5.37
CA PHE A 83 2.40 1.12 -5.83
C PHE A 83 2.36 1.19 -7.36
N ALA A 84 1.16 1.43 -7.92
CA ALA A 84 0.88 1.52 -9.36
C ALA A 84 1.18 0.26 -10.20
N ALA A 85 1.60 -0.86 -9.58
CA ALA A 85 1.96 -2.07 -10.30
C ALA A 85 0.83 -2.62 -11.21
N ALA A 86 -0.41 -2.63 -10.73
CA ALA A 86 -1.56 -3.12 -11.51
C ALA A 86 -1.78 -2.29 -12.77
N TYR A 87 -1.71 -0.96 -12.67
CA TYR A 87 -1.87 -0.05 -13.82
C TYR A 87 -0.69 -0.16 -14.80
N ALA A 88 0.54 -0.22 -14.27
CA ALA A 88 1.73 -0.38 -15.09
C ALA A 88 1.70 -1.71 -15.88
N CYS A 89 1.15 -2.78 -15.30
CA CYS A 89 0.99 -4.08 -15.95
C CYS A 89 -0.21 -4.16 -16.90
N ALA A 90 -1.12 -3.18 -16.92
CA ALA A 90 -2.31 -3.15 -17.77
C ALA A 90 -2.17 -2.04 -18.83
N PRO A 91 -1.60 -2.32 -20.01
CA PRO A 91 -1.32 -1.32 -21.03
C PRO A 91 -2.57 -0.53 -21.43
N GLY A 92 -2.44 0.79 -21.48
CA GLY A 92 -3.53 1.71 -21.83
C GLY A 92 -4.52 1.99 -20.70
N SER A 93 -4.35 1.40 -19.52
CA SER A 93 -5.18 1.71 -18.36
C SER A 93 -4.90 3.12 -17.84
N VAL A 94 -5.97 3.90 -17.71
CA VAL A 94 -5.95 5.21 -17.06
C VAL A 94 -6.14 5.02 -15.56
N LEU A 95 -5.35 5.72 -14.74
CA LEU A 95 -5.50 5.69 -13.29
C LEU A 95 -6.86 6.28 -12.88
N ASN A 96 -7.62 5.53 -12.12
CA ASN A 96 -8.81 6.04 -11.41
C ASN A 96 -8.49 6.41 -9.95
N VAL A 97 -7.21 6.46 -9.61
CA VAL A 97 -6.68 6.78 -8.29
C VAL A 97 -5.54 7.77 -8.41
N SER A 98 -5.27 8.50 -7.35
CA SER A 98 -4.06 9.31 -7.20
C SER A 98 -3.13 8.71 -6.16
N VAL A 99 -1.83 8.95 -6.29
CA VAL A 99 -0.82 8.59 -5.30
C VAL A 99 -0.25 9.87 -4.72
N VAL A 100 -0.40 10.05 -3.41
CA VAL A 100 -0.03 11.27 -2.68
C VAL A 100 1.00 10.95 -1.59
N ALA A 101 2.02 11.76 -1.46
CA ALA A 101 3.01 11.67 -0.39
C ALA A 101 2.36 12.02 0.97
N GLU A 102 2.23 11.07 1.87
CA GLU A 102 1.74 11.30 3.24
C GLU A 102 2.81 12.00 4.09
N THR A 103 4.06 11.66 3.83
CA THR A 103 5.25 12.28 4.42
C THR A 103 6.23 12.66 3.31
N ALA A 104 7.32 13.34 3.59
CA ALA A 104 8.41 13.42 2.62
C ALA A 104 8.82 11.99 2.23
N VAL A 105 8.84 11.68 0.94
CA VAL A 105 9.00 10.32 0.42
C VAL A 105 10.08 10.26 -0.65
N THR A 106 10.84 9.18 -0.63
CA THR A 106 11.76 8.81 -1.73
C THR A 106 11.28 7.51 -2.35
N VAL A 107 11.19 7.49 -3.67
CA VAL A 107 10.65 6.38 -4.47
C VAL A 107 11.68 5.94 -5.50
N LEU A 108 11.75 4.64 -5.72
CA LEU A 108 12.44 4.03 -6.86
C LEU A 108 11.39 3.60 -7.88
N TYR A 109 11.44 4.19 -9.06
CA TYR A 109 10.62 3.78 -10.20
C TYR A 109 11.32 2.69 -11.01
N LEU A 110 10.56 1.66 -11.38
CA LEU A 110 11.01 0.55 -12.21
C LEU A 110 10.16 0.51 -13.49
N ASN A 111 10.79 0.62 -14.64
CA ASN A 111 10.10 0.58 -15.92
C ASN A 111 9.48 -0.80 -16.16
N ILE A 112 8.14 -0.86 -16.31
CA ILE A 112 7.41 -2.13 -16.43
C ILE A 112 7.82 -2.91 -17.70
N LYS A 113 8.09 -2.22 -18.80
CA LYS A 113 8.53 -2.87 -20.05
C LYS A 113 9.84 -3.61 -19.85
N ARG A 114 10.74 -3.06 -19.02
CA ARG A 114 12.01 -3.70 -18.66
C ARG A 114 11.82 -4.86 -17.68
N VAL A 115 10.87 -4.73 -16.75
CA VAL A 115 10.54 -5.81 -15.80
C VAL A 115 9.96 -7.03 -16.53
N LEU A 116 9.06 -6.82 -17.49
CA LEU A 116 8.37 -7.89 -18.22
C LEU A 116 9.18 -8.44 -19.39
N HIS A 117 10.19 -7.72 -19.89
CA HIS A 117 11.01 -8.18 -21.00
C HIS A 117 12.09 -9.14 -20.50
N VAL A 118 12.01 -10.38 -20.91
CA VAL A 118 13.10 -11.36 -20.70
C VAL A 118 14.28 -10.91 -21.57
N CYS A 119 15.41 -10.58 -20.93
CA CYS A 119 16.61 -10.22 -21.67
C CYS A 119 17.07 -11.42 -22.55
N SER A 120 17.74 -11.12 -23.67
CA SER A 120 18.24 -12.13 -24.62
C SER A 120 19.16 -13.20 -24.00
N SER A 121 19.70 -12.92 -22.82
CA SER A 121 20.55 -13.83 -22.03
C SER A 121 19.75 -14.76 -21.10
N ALA A 122 18.40 -14.82 -21.21
CA ALA A 122 17.52 -15.69 -20.39
C ALA A 122 17.90 -15.71 -18.90
N CYS A 123 18.21 -14.53 -18.33
CA CYS A 123 18.72 -14.48 -16.98
C CYS A 123 17.62 -14.88 -15.97
N ALA A 124 17.97 -15.82 -15.09
CA ALA A 124 17.05 -16.34 -14.05
C ALA A 124 16.45 -15.22 -13.18
N HIS A 125 17.12 -14.08 -13.08
CA HIS A 125 16.73 -12.94 -12.27
C HIS A 125 15.41 -12.29 -12.73
N HIS A 126 15.16 -12.18 -14.05
CA HIS A 126 13.88 -11.66 -14.57
C HIS A 126 12.70 -12.57 -14.21
N SER A 127 12.91 -13.88 -14.21
CA SER A 127 11.86 -14.84 -13.80
C SER A 127 11.50 -14.66 -12.31
N HIS A 128 12.49 -14.36 -11.47
CA HIS A 128 12.27 -14.11 -10.05
C HIS A 128 11.44 -12.85 -9.83
N ILE A 129 11.80 -11.72 -10.45
CA ILE A 129 11.07 -10.46 -10.24
C ILE A 129 9.64 -10.54 -10.78
N ILE A 130 9.43 -11.24 -11.93
CA ILE A 130 8.08 -11.45 -12.48
C ILE A 130 7.24 -12.31 -11.52
N ARG A 131 7.79 -13.39 -10.96
CA ARG A 131 7.09 -14.22 -9.97
C ARG A 131 6.75 -13.41 -8.71
N ASN A 132 7.69 -12.64 -8.21
CA ASN A 132 7.48 -11.80 -7.05
C ASN A 132 6.42 -10.72 -7.31
N LEU A 133 6.41 -10.12 -8.50
CA LEU A 133 5.39 -9.16 -8.93
C LEU A 133 4.00 -9.80 -8.99
N LEU A 134 3.88 -11.01 -9.52
CA LEU A 134 2.61 -11.76 -9.51
C LEU A 134 2.13 -12.03 -8.08
N GLY A 135 3.03 -12.46 -7.19
CA GLY A 135 2.72 -12.66 -5.77
C GLY A 135 2.24 -11.38 -5.09
N GLU A 136 2.90 -10.26 -5.35
CA GLU A 136 2.51 -8.96 -4.80
C GLU A 136 1.16 -8.48 -5.33
N LEU A 137 0.88 -8.66 -6.63
CA LEU A 137 -0.42 -8.33 -7.22
C LEU A 137 -1.53 -9.20 -6.64
N ALA A 138 -1.28 -10.50 -6.44
CA ALA A 138 -2.22 -11.41 -5.81
C ALA A 138 -2.51 -11.00 -4.36
N GLU A 139 -1.49 -10.67 -3.57
CA GLU A 139 -1.68 -10.19 -2.18
C GLU A 139 -2.49 -8.89 -2.14
N LYS A 140 -2.20 -7.93 -3.01
CA LYS A 140 -2.99 -6.69 -3.10
C LYS A 140 -4.44 -6.96 -3.47
N ASN A 141 -4.70 -7.90 -4.38
CA ASN A 141 -6.06 -8.30 -4.72
C ASN A 141 -6.81 -8.88 -3.51
N LEU A 142 -6.16 -9.74 -2.71
CA LEU A 142 -6.74 -10.25 -1.46
C LEU A 142 -7.05 -9.12 -0.47
N ARG A 143 -6.15 -8.16 -0.29
CA ARG A 143 -6.39 -6.98 0.57
C ARG A 143 -7.54 -6.11 0.07
N PHE A 144 -7.71 -5.96 -1.24
CA PHE A 144 -8.89 -5.28 -1.79
C PHE A 144 -10.17 -6.05 -1.51
N SER A 145 -10.16 -7.38 -1.61
CA SER A 145 -11.30 -8.23 -1.25
C SER A 145 -11.68 -8.08 0.23
N GLU A 146 -10.71 -8.08 1.14
CA GLU A 146 -10.93 -7.80 2.57
C GLU A 146 -11.55 -6.41 2.78
N LYS A 147 -11.01 -5.38 2.11
CA LYS A 147 -11.56 -4.03 2.19
C LYS A 147 -13.01 -3.98 1.72
N LEU A 148 -13.35 -4.64 0.61
CA LEU A 148 -14.74 -4.74 0.14
C LEU A 148 -15.64 -5.39 1.20
N THR A 149 -15.15 -6.42 1.91
CA THR A 149 -15.89 -7.06 3.02
C THR A 149 -16.16 -6.07 4.15
N HIS A 150 -15.16 -5.24 4.52
CA HIS A 150 -15.35 -4.22 5.56
C HIS A 150 -16.34 -3.13 5.12
N MET A 151 -16.19 -2.64 3.89
CA MET A 151 -17.07 -1.59 3.34
C MET A 151 -18.50 -2.07 3.14
N GLY A 152 -18.71 -3.36 2.86
CA GLY A 152 -20.03 -3.98 2.71
C GLY A 152 -20.83 -4.06 4.00
N GLN A 153 -20.21 -3.83 5.16
CA GLN A 153 -20.92 -3.80 6.45
C GLN A 153 -21.83 -2.56 6.53
N ARG A 154 -23.03 -2.75 7.11
CA ARG A 154 -24.08 -1.71 7.13
C ARG A 154 -23.81 -0.56 8.10
N THR A 155 -23.17 -0.84 9.23
CA THR A 155 -22.96 0.14 10.32
C THR A 155 -21.48 0.42 10.53
N THR A 156 -21.15 1.61 11.05
CA THR A 156 -19.78 1.98 11.45
C THR A 156 -19.18 0.95 12.41
N ARG A 157 -19.97 0.47 13.39
CA ARG A 157 -19.57 -0.58 14.34
C ARG A 157 -19.18 -1.86 13.61
N ALA A 158 -20.05 -2.36 12.73
CA ALA A 158 -19.79 -3.60 12.00
C ALA A 158 -18.56 -3.47 11.08
N LYS A 159 -18.34 -2.31 10.46
CA LYS A 159 -17.14 -2.02 9.67
C LYS A 159 -15.87 -2.07 10.54
N LEU A 160 -15.89 -1.43 11.72
CA LEU A 160 -14.78 -1.44 12.67
C LEU A 160 -14.50 -2.86 13.18
N MET A 161 -15.52 -3.60 13.60
CA MET A 161 -15.35 -4.99 14.06
C MET A 161 -14.77 -5.89 12.96
N SER A 162 -15.28 -5.77 11.73
CA SER A 162 -14.76 -6.50 10.57
C SER A 162 -13.29 -6.18 10.31
N TYR A 163 -12.90 -4.91 10.34
CA TYR A 163 -11.53 -4.47 10.14
C TYR A 163 -10.60 -4.96 11.26
N PHE A 164 -10.94 -4.75 12.52
CA PHE A 164 -10.10 -5.17 13.65
C PHE A 164 -9.99 -6.69 13.76
N SER A 165 -11.06 -7.44 13.45
CA SER A 165 -11.01 -8.90 13.39
C SER A 165 -10.00 -9.39 12.34
N ALA A 166 -10.04 -8.82 11.13
CA ALA A 166 -9.08 -9.16 10.07
C ALA A 166 -7.63 -8.81 10.47
N GLU A 167 -7.40 -7.64 11.09
CA GLU A 167 -6.07 -7.26 11.58
C GLU A 167 -5.57 -8.20 12.69
N ALA A 168 -6.43 -8.56 13.64
CA ALA A 168 -6.06 -9.50 14.71
C ALA A 168 -5.72 -10.89 14.15
N GLN A 169 -6.50 -11.40 13.21
CA GLN A 169 -6.24 -12.67 12.54
C GLN A 169 -4.92 -12.65 11.75
N ARG A 170 -4.70 -11.59 10.97
CA ARG A 170 -3.48 -11.41 10.17
C ARG A 170 -2.21 -11.33 11.02
N LEU A 171 -2.30 -10.66 12.18
CA LEU A 171 -1.17 -10.45 13.09
C LEU A 171 -1.01 -11.58 14.12
N GLY A 172 -2.04 -12.44 14.29
CA GLY A 172 -2.07 -13.50 15.28
C GLY A 172 -2.09 -12.98 16.73
N LYS A 173 -2.59 -11.76 16.97
CA LYS A 173 -2.63 -11.11 18.28
C LYS A 173 -3.77 -10.11 18.39
N TYR A 174 -4.22 -9.85 19.62
CA TYR A 174 -5.33 -8.92 19.91
C TYR A 174 -4.87 -7.51 20.30
N GLU A 175 -3.56 -7.27 20.34
CA GLU A 175 -2.96 -5.96 20.62
C GLU A 175 -2.06 -5.58 19.45
N PHE A 176 -2.36 -4.44 18.81
CA PHE A 176 -1.67 -4.02 17.59
C PHE A 176 -1.81 -2.53 17.29
N ASP A 177 -0.89 -2.03 16.49
CA ASP A 177 -0.96 -0.71 15.87
C ASP A 177 -1.55 -0.82 14.46
N ILE A 178 -2.46 0.10 14.11
CA ILE A 178 -2.93 0.25 12.74
C ILE A 178 -2.13 1.34 12.01
N PRO A 179 -1.96 1.25 10.68
CA PRO A 179 -1.16 2.21 9.92
C PRO A 179 -1.88 3.55 9.68
N PHE A 180 -3.11 3.70 10.16
CA PHE A 180 -3.98 4.82 9.89
C PHE A 180 -4.15 5.75 11.09
N SER A 181 -4.11 7.07 10.86
CA SER A 181 -4.66 8.04 11.80
C SER A 181 -6.20 7.90 11.87
N ARG A 182 -6.84 8.59 12.82
CA ARG A 182 -8.31 8.53 12.98
C ARG A 182 -9.05 9.01 11.71
N GLN A 183 -8.58 10.06 11.06
CA GLN A 183 -9.14 10.52 9.80
C GLN A 183 -8.93 9.49 8.69
N GLN A 184 -7.71 8.97 8.57
CA GLN A 184 -7.40 7.98 7.55
C GLN A 184 -8.18 6.67 7.70
N LEU A 185 -8.44 6.23 8.94
CA LEU A 185 -9.28 5.06 9.19
C LEU A 185 -10.74 5.33 8.75
N ALA A 186 -11.24 6.53 8.99
CA ALA A 186 -12.57 6.94 8.54
C ALA A 186 -12.63 6.95 6.99
N ASP A 187 -11.64 7.54 6.33
CA ASP A 187 -11.52 7.57 4.88
C ASP A 187 -11.35 6.16 4.29
N TYR A 188 -10.61 5.27 4.98
CA TYR A 188 -10.42 3.88 4.56
C TYR A 188 -11.71 3.05 4.64
N LEU A 189 -12.52 3.25 5.71
CA LEU A 189 -13.78 2.54 5.93
C LEU A 189 -15.00 3.23 5.28
N ALA A 190 -14.79 4.37 4.61
CA ALA A 190 -15.83 5.21 4.03
C ALA A 190 -16.93 5.52 5.06
N VAL A 191 -16.55 6.20 6.15
CA VAL A 191 -17.44 6.66 7.22
C VAL A 191 -17.05 8.05 7.69
N GLU A 192 -17.98 8.78 8.31
CA GLU A 192 -17.69 10.06 8.94
C GLU A 192 -16.75 9.89 10.15
N ARG A 193 -15.71 10.73 10.23
CA ARG A 193 -14.71 10.71 11.32
C ARG A 193 -15.33 10.88 12.70
N SER A 194 -16.30 11.79 12.82
CA SER A 194 -17.03 12.06 14.07
C SER A 194 -17.81 10.82 14.52
N GLY A 195 -18.55 10.19 13.60
CA GLY A 195 -19.30 8.97 13.83
C GLY A 195 -18.40 7.80 14.22
N LEU A 196 -17.25 7.65 13.54
CA LEU A 196 -16.25 6.64 13.86
C LEU A 196 -15.68 6.84 15.28
N SER A 197 -15.34 8.08 15.66
CA SER A 197 -14.79 8.37 16.98
C SER A 197 -15.83 8.12 18.09
N LEU A 198 -17.08 8.49 17.86
CA LEU A 198 -18.17 8.23 18.80
C LEU A 198 -18.38 6.71 18.99
N GLU A 199 -18.38 5.96 17.89
CA GLU A 199 -18.59 4.51 17.96
C GLU A 199 -17.44 3.79 18.67
N LEU A 200 -16.20 4.19 18.43
CA LEU A 200 -15.04 3.66 19.17
C LEU A 200 -15.13 3.94 20.67
N GLY A 201 -15.63 5.13 21.06
CA GLY A 201 -15.89 5.47 22.45
C GLY A 201 -16.89 4.50 23.09
N LYS A 202 -18.03 4.26 22.41
CA LYS A 202 -19.04 3.28 22.86
C LYS A 202 -18.48 1.87 23.01
N MET A 203 -17.73 1.40 22.01
CA MET A 203 -17.10 0.08 22.04
C MET A 203 -16.12 -0.08 23.21
N ARG A 204 -15.40 0.99 23.55
CA ARG A 204 -14.54 1.00 24.74
C ARG A 204 -15.34 0.96 26.03
N ASP A 205 -16.39 1.78 26.16
CA ASP A 205 -17.24 1.84 27.35
C ASP A 205 -17.99 0.52 27.58
N GLU A 206 -18.31 -0.21 26.51
CA GLU A 206 -18.87 -1.57 26.55
C GLU A 206 -17.82 -2.66 26.85
N GLY A 207 -16.54 -2.30 26.93
CA GLY A 207 -15.46 -3.24 27.23
C GLY A 207 -15.05 -4.15 26.07
N LEU A 208 -15.42 -3.85 24.82
CA LEU A 208 -15.06 -4.66 23.64
C LEU A 208 -13.61 -4.43 23.18
N LEU A 209 -13.11 -3.22 23.38
CA LEU A 209 -11.73 -2.84 23.03
C LEU A 209 -11.24 -1.69 23.90
N ASP A 210 -9.93 -1.49 23.88
CA ASP A 210 -9.31 -0.25 24.35
C ASP A 210 -8.41 0.32 23.26
N PHE A 211 -8.15 1.63 23.30
CA PHE A 211 -7.30 2.26 22.29
C PHE A 211 -6.62 3.53 22.80
N HIS A 212 -5.42 3.77 22.28
CA HIS A 212 -4.72 5.05 22.38
C HIS A 212 -4.17 5.44 21.00
N LYS A 213 -4.67 6.52 20.40
CA LYS A 213 -4.34 6.94 19.04
C LYS A 213 -4.60 5.82 18.02
N ASN A 214 -3.55 5.25 17.42
CA ASN A 214 -3.60 4.15 16.45
C ASN A 214 -3.29 2.78 17.05
N HIS A 215 -3.06 2.71 18.34
CA HIS A 215 -2.87 1.48 19.11
C HIS A 215 -4.20 0.94 19.62
N PHE A 216 -4.47 -0.35 19.44
CA PHE A 216 -5.72 -1.02 19.80
C PHE A 216 -5.47 -2.31 20.57
N VAL A 217 -6.31 -2.55 21.57
CA VAL A 217 -6.35 -3.80 22.35
C VAL A 217 -7.79 -4.33 22.29
N LEU A 218 -7.98 -5.49 21.67
CA LEU A 218 -9.29 -6.15 21.61
C LEU A 218 -9.47 -6.99 22.88
N LYS A 219 -10.64 -6.88 23.50
CA LYS A 219 -11.01 -7.64 24.71
C LYS A 219 -12.00 -8.73 24.28
N VAL A 220 -11.44 -9.87 23.88
CA VAL A 220 -12.18 -11.05 23.40
C VAL A 220 -12.24 -12.11 24.51
#